data_686d175a13e7290090b8841afad4a2ff
#
_entry.id   686d175a13e7290090b8841afad4a2ff
#
_cell.length_a   1.000
_cell.length_b   1.000
_cell.length_c   1.000
_cell.angle_alpha   90.00
_cell.angle_beta   90.00
_cell.angle_gamma   90.00
#
_symmetry.space_group_name_H-M   'P 1'
#
loop_
_entity.id
_entity.type
_entity.pdbx_description
1 polymer ?
#
loop_
_entity_poly.entity_id
_entity_poly.type
_entity_poly.pdbx_seq_one_letter_code
_entity_poly.pdbx_strand_id
1 'polypeptide(L)'
;FARPIAADNVNWPLAEYRYGGVFFAPNIVHTGVDIDAVEGAPILAAGPGTVVSADWGLFSQVPGNITDPYGMAVVLRHDFGYKGQPLYTVYAHMSEIIAVMGQHVESGDVLGLVGETGATTGPHLHFEVRVGDNTFYRTYNPELWMAPPQGWGVLVGRLTDDKGNLLYQFP
;
A
#
# COMPACT_ATOMS: atom_id res chain seq x y z
N PHE A 1 3.80 9.43 -6.93
CA PHE A 1 2.66 9.46 -6.02
C PHE A 1 2.89 10.46 -4.89
N ALA A 2 1.83 11.14 -4.48
CA ALA A 2 1.79 11.84 -3.20
C ALA A 2 1.83 10.81 -2.05
N ARG A 3 2.14 11.27 -0.84
CA ARG A 3 2.07 10.41 0.33
C ARG A 3 0.62 10.21 0.76
N PRO A 4 0.22 8.97 1.07
CA PRO A 4 -1.15 8.66 1.45
C PRO A 4 -1.52 9.05 2.90
N ILE A 5 -0.54 9.48 3.70
CA ILE A 5 -0.71 10.06 5.03
C ILE A 5 0.00 11.41 5.05
N ALA A 6 -0.60 12.44 5.66
CA ALA A 6 -0.01 13.77 5.78
C ALA A 6 1.33 13.72 6.55
N ALA A 7 2.26 14.58 6.15
CA ALA A 7 3.68 14.51 6.57
C ALA A 7 3.93 14.70 8.07
N ASP A 8 3.06 15.42 8.73
CA ASP A 8 3.11 15.71 10.17
C ASP A 8 2.53 14.58 11.03
N ASN A 9 1.89 13.59 10.40
CA ASN A 9 1.28 12.43 11.04
C ASN A 9 2.01 11.11 10.74
N VAL A 10 3.23 11.16 10.21
CA VAL A 10 3.97 9.97 9.77
C VAL A 10 5.22 9.76 10.58
N ASN A 11 5.32 8.59 11.20
CA ASN A 11 6.61 7.98 11.51
C ASN A 11 7.03 7.11 10.31
N TRP A 12 8.25 7.35 9.79
CA TRP A 12 8.75 6.55 8.67
C TRP A 12 8.89 5.07 9.10
N PRO A 13 8.45 4.12 8.27
CA PRO A 13 8.37 2.73 8.68
C PRO A 13 9.73 2.17 9.07
N LEU A 14 9.77 1.45 10.19
CA LEU A 14 10.91 0.63 10.59
C LEU A 14 11.18 -0.41 9.50
N ALA A 15 12.41 -0.95 9.47
CA ALA A 15 12.84 -1.90 8.45
C ALA A 15 11.89 -3.11 8.31
N GLU A 16 11.29 -3.52 9.42
CA GLU A 16 10.36 -4.66 9.53
C GLU A 16 9.04 -4.45 8.77
N TYR A 17 8.59 -3.22 8.66
CA TYR A 17 7.33 -2.84 8.04
C TYR A 17 7.47 -2.36 6.59
N ARG A 18 8.66 -2.57 6.01
CA ARG A 18 8.93 -2.24 4.61
C ARG A 18 8.59 -3.37 3.66
N TYR A 19 8.46 -3.02 2.40
CA TYR A 19 8.23 -3.97 1.31
C TYR A 19 9.29 -5.08 1.30
N GLY A 20 8.84 -6.33 1.14
CA GLY A 20 9.72 -7.49 1.08
C GLY A 20 10.10 -8.07 2.45
N GLY A 21 9.66 -7.48 3.56
CA GLY A 21 9.84 -8.02 4.90
C GLY A 21 9.19 -9.41 5.06
N VAL A 22 9.82 -10.29 5.85
CA VAL A 22 9.36 -11.69 6.09
C VAL A 22 9.04 -11.94 7.56
N PHE A 23 8.76 -10.90 8.33
CA PHE A 23 8.61 -10.98 9.79
C PHE A 23 7.31 -11.63 10.25
N PHE A 24 6.25 -11.53 9.44
CA PHE A 24 4.92 -11.98 9.87
C PHE A 24 4.76 -13.50 9.91
N ALA A 25 5.37 -14.22 8.98
CA ALA A 25 5.47 -15.68 8.98
C ALA A 25 6.51 -16.16 7.97
N PRO A 26 7.10 -17.37 8.14
CA PRO A 26 7.95 -17.98 7.14
C PRO A 26 7.21 -18.07 5.80
N ASN A 27 7.86 -17.64 4.73
CA ASN A 27 7.34 -17.63 3.35
C ASN A 27 6.19 -16.65 3.04
N ILE A 28 5.84 -15.75 3.96
CA ILE A 28 4.94 -14.63 3.67
C ILE A 28 5.81 -13.38 3.49
N VAL A 29 5.73 -12.79 2.30
CA VAL A 29 6.44 -11.55 1.96
C VAL A 29 5.49 -10.38 2.13
N HIS A 30 5.93 -9.33 2.83
CA HIS A 30 5.18 -8.10 2.96
C HIS A 30 5.06 -7.40 1.60
N THR A 31 3.85 -7.20 1.12
CA THR A 31 3.55 -6.74 -0.24
C THR A 31 3.40 -5.23 -0.38
N GLY A 32 3.49 -4.52 0.72
CA GLY A 32 3.35 -3.07 0.80
C GLY A 32 4.39 -2.42 1.69
N VAL A 33 4.06 -1.24 2.15
CA VAL A 33 4.75 -0.53 3.22
C VAL A 33 3.72 -0.16 4.28
N ASP A 34 4.03 -0.44 5.54
CA ASP A 34 3.19 -0.05 6.65
C ASP A 34 3.65 1.32 7.16
N ILE A 35 2.74 2.26 7.11
CA ILE A 35 2.95 3.65 7.52
C ILE A 35 2.25 3.84 8.85
N ASP A 36 3.03 3.89 9.92
CA ASP A 36 2.54 4.11 11.28
C ASP A 36 1.85 5.47 11.39
N ALA A 37 0.61 5.47 11.85
CA ALA A 37 -0.19 6.67 12.03
C ALA A 37 -1.25 6.43 13.11
N VAL A 38 -1.69 7.51 13.76
CA VAL A 38 -2.72 7.40 14.80
C VAL A 38 -4.05 6.95 14.20
N GLU A 39 -4.80 6.15 14.94
CA GLU A 39 -6.15 5.73 14.56
C GLU A 39 -7.03 6.96 14.29
N GLY A 40 -7.80 6.89 13.20
CA GLY A 40 -8.63 8.00 12.75
C GLY A 40 -7.90 9.07 11.91
N ALA A 41 -6.58 8.96 11.70
CA ALA A 41 -5.88 9.86 10.78
C ALA A 41 -6.43 9.70 9.35
N PRO A 42 -6.61 10.80 8.58
CA PRO A 42 -7.09 10.70 7.21
C PRO A 42 -6.11 9.95 6.29
N ILE A 43 -6.64 9.00 5.52
CA ILE A 43 -5.95 8.33 4.43
C ILE A 43 -6.30 9.05 3.12
N LEU A 44 -5.26 9.49 2.41
CA LEU A 44 -5.36 10.34 1.23
C LEU A 44 -5.05 9.56 -0.05
N ALA A 45 -5.76 9.86 -1.13
CA ALA A 45 -5.46 9.36 -2.45
C ALA A 45 -4.04 9.78 -2.89
N ALA A 46 -3.18 8.83 -3.19
CA ALA A 46 -1.79 9.08 -3.59
C ALA A 46 -1.66 9.66 -5.01
N GLY A 47 -2.72 9.61 -5.80
CA GLY A 47 -2.81 10.19 -7.14
C GLY A 47 -4.24 10.13 -7.66
N PRO A 48 -4.54 10.81 -8.79
CA PRO A 48 -5.87 10.79 -9.40
C PRO A 48 -6.22 9.40 -9.93
N GLY A 49 -7.50 9.04 -9.84
CA GLY A 49 -7.98 7.74 -10.30
C GLY A 49 -9.42 7.43 -9.90
N THR A 50 -9.85 6.22 -10.22
CA THR A 50 -11.19 5.74 -9.90
C THR A 50 -11.12 4.65 -8.83
N VAL A 51 -12.00 4.71 -7.86
CA VAL A 51 -12.17 3.68 -6.82
C VAL A 51 -12.72 2.40 -7.46
N VAL A 52 -11.97 1.32 -7.45
CA VAL A 52 -12.35 0.02 -8.03
C VAL A 52 -12.64 -1.05 -6.98
N SER A 53 -12.37 -0.76 -5.71
CA SER A 53 -12.80 -1.55 -4.55
C SER A 53 -12.88 -0.65 -3.32
N ALA A 54 -13.90 -0.85 -2.48
CA ALA A 54 -14.11 -0.11 -1.25
C ALA A 54 -14.93 -0.97 -0.29
N ASP A 55 -14.31 -2.00 0.31
CA ASP A 55 -14.99 -3.00 1.16
C ASP A 55 -13.97 -3.89 1.89
N TRP A 56 -14.47 -4.85 2.66
CA TRP A 56 -13.76 -6.02 3.14
C TRP A 56 -13.55 -7.05 2.02
N GLY A 57 -12.58 -7.96 2.19
CA GLY A 57 -12.45 -9.13 1.31
C GLY A 57 -11.52 -8.93 0.11
N LEU A 58 -10.62 -7.97 0.18
CA LEU A 58 -9.69 -7.69 -0.92
C LEU A 58 -8.76 -8.87 -1.25
N PHE A 59 -8.25 -9.59 -0.25
CA PHE A 59 -7.36 -10.75 -0.46
C PHE A 59 -8.15 -11.98 -0.92
N SER A 60 -9.24 -12.28 -0.21
CA SER A 60 -10.08 -13.44 -0.46
C SER A 60 -10.93 -13.32 -1.73
N GLN A 61 -11.07 -12.11 -2.28
CA GLN A 61 -12.00 -11.77 -3.38
C GLN A 61 -13.47 -12.08 -3.02
N VAL A 62 -13.80 -12.10 -1.74
CA VAL A 62 -15.16 -12.30 -1.21
C VAL A 62 -15.62 -11.01 -0.54
N PRO A 63 -16.48 -10.21 -1.18
CA PRO A 63 -16.99 -8.96 -0.62
C PRO A 63 -17.61 -9.16 0.78
N GLY A 64 -17.33 -8.25 1.70
CA GLY A 64 -17.84 -8.30 3.07
C GLY A 64 -17.16 -9.35 3.98
N ASN A 65 -16.08 -10.01 3.54
CA ASN A 65 -15.36 -10.97 4.37
C ASN A 65 -14.57 -10.27 5.47
N ILE A 66 -15.14 -10.18 6.66
CA ILE A 66 -14.52 -9.52 7.84
C ILE A 66 -13.29 -10.24 8.39
N THR A 67 -12.98 -11.46 7.91
CA THR A 67 -11.77 -12.20 8.30
C THR A 67 -10.64 -12.02 7.29
N ASP A 68 -10.83 -11.15 6.28
CA ASP A 68 -9.81 -10.85 5.28
C ASP A 68 -8.60 -10.15 5.91
N PRO A 69 -7.37 -10.57 5.60
CA PRO A 69 -6.17 -9.99 6.20
C PRO A 69 -5.98 -8.50 5.94
N TYR A 70 -6.48 -7.96 4.81
CA TYR A 70 -6.42 -6.51 4.55
C TYR A 70 -7.41 -5.69 5.40
N GLY A 71 -8.40 -6.35 6.05
CA GLY A 71 -9.45 -5.62 6.73
C GLY A 71 -10.31 -4.79 5.77
N MET A 72 -10.75 -3.63 6.20
CA MET A 72 -11.37 -2.64 5.32
C MET A 72 -10.32 -2.00 4.42
N ALA A 73 -10.55 -2.03 3.11
CA ALA A 73 -9.59 -1.57 2.13
C ALA A 73 -10.22 -0.82 0.96
N VAL A 74 -9.49 0.16 0.44
CA VAL A 74 -9.80 0.87 -0.80
C VAL A 74 -8.73 0.57 -1.83
N VAL A 75 -9.14 0.38 -3.10
CA VAL A 75 -8.24 0.28 -4.24
C VAL A 75 -8.57 1.35 -5.24
N LEU A 76 -7.57 2.13 -5.64
CA LEU A 76 -7.64 3.05 -6.77
C LEU A 76 -7.01 2.43 -8.01
N ARG A 77 -7.69 2.55 -9.14
CA ARG A 77 -7.09 2.44 -10.47
C ARG A 77 -6.76 3.84 -10.97
N HIS A 78 -5.49 4.12 -11.18
CA HIS A 78 -5.05 5.45 -11.58
C HIS A 78 -5.37 5.77 -13.04
N ASP A 79 -5.55 7.05 -13.35
CA ASP A 79 -5.79 7.59 -14.70
C ASP A 79 -4.57 7.46 -15.61
N PHE A 80 -3.41 7.24 -15.02
CA PHE A 80 -2.15 6.98 -15.70
C PHE A 80 -1.67 5.54 -15.40
N GLY A 81 -0.79 5.05 -16.27
CA GLY A 81 -0.23 3.71 -16.15
C GLY A 81 1.30 3.72 -16.10
N TYR A 82 1.87 2.55 -16.03
CA TYR A 82 3.30 2.34 -16.10
C TYR A 82 3.65 1.34 -17.21
N LYS A 83 4.48 1.77 -18.18
CA LYS A 83 4.88 0.96 -19.34
C LYS A 83 3.69 0.34 -20.09
N GLY A 84 2.62 1.13 -20.28
CA GLY A 84 1.40 0.69 -20.95
C GLY A 84 0.49 -0.24 -20.15
N GLN A 85 0.78 -0.47 -18.88
CA GLN A 85 -0.04 -1.29 -17.98
C GLN A 85 -0.82 -0.43 -16.99
N PRO A 86 -2.02 -0.86 -16.58
CA PRO A 86 -2.77 -0.22 -15.49
C PRO A 86 -1.94 -0.16 -14.21
N LEU A 87 -2.17 0.89 -13.42
CA LEU A 87 -1.52 1.13 -12.15
C LEU A 87 -2.57 1.25 -11.06
N TYR A 88 -2.35 0.57 -9.95
CA TYR A 88 -3.26 0.57 -8.81
C TYR A 88 -2.51 0.89 -7.53
N THR A 89 -3.22 1.51 -6.58
CA THR A 89 -2.78 1.62 -5.19
C THR A 89 -3.83 1.01 -4.27
N VAL A 90 -3.35 0.35 -3.22
CA VAL A 90 -4.17 -0.27 -2.17
C VAL A 90 -3.94 0.47 -0.87
N TYR A 91 -5.02 0.70 -0.13
CA TYR A 91 -5.05 1.33 1.18
C TYR A 91 -5.84 0.42 2.11
N ALA A 92 -5.19 -0.19 3.09
CA ALA A 92 -5.80 -1.23 3.91
C ALA A 92 -5.74 -0.91 5.41
N HIS A 93 -6.35 -1.77 6.21
CA HIS A 93 -6.49 -1.68 7.67
C HIS A 93 -7.29 -0.47 8.16
N MET A 94 -8.20 0.04 7.31
CA MET A 94 -9.03 1.20 7.65
C MET A 94 -9.97 0.93 8.82
N SER A 95 -10.27 1.97 9.61
CA SER A 95 -11.40 1.98 10.57
C SER A 95 -12.70 2.42 9.93
N GLU A 96 -12.60 3.24 8.87
CA GLU A 96 -13.75 3.76 8.12
C GLU A 96 -13.37 3.95 6.65
N ILE A 97 -14.27 3.55 5.74
CA ILE A 97 -14.17 3.84 4.31
C ILE A 97 -15.14 5.00 4.00
N ILE A 98 -14.61 6.09 3.44
CA ILE A 98 -15.37 7.29 3.01
C ILE A 98 -15.59 7.27 1.51
N ALA A 99 -14.60 6.78 0.75
CA ALA A 99 -14.67 6.69 -0.70
C ALA A 99 -15.71 5.67 -1.17
N VAL A 100 -16.37 5.95 -2.29
CA VAL A 100 -17.42 5.10 -2.85
C VAL A 100 -16.91 4.41 -4.13
N MET A 101 -17.21 3.13 -4.30
CA MET A 101 -16.88 2.38 -5.51
C MET A 101 -17.39 3.09 -6.76
N GLY A 102 -16.54 3.27 -7.76
CA GLY A 102 -16.81 4.03 -8.99
C GLY A 102 -16.57 5.54 -8.87
N GLN A 103 -16.31 6.08 -7.68
CA GLN A 103 -15.96 7.49 -7.48
C GLN A 103 -14.61 7.78 -8.14
N HIS A 104 -14.55 8.91 -8.90
CA HIS A 104 -13.27 9.48 -9.30
C HIS A 104 -12.76 10.40 -8.19
N VAL A 105 -11.46 10.30 -7.90
CA VAL A 105 -10.77 11.09 -6.86
C VAL A 105 -9.53 11.76 -7.42
N GLU A 106 -9.20 12.91 -6.86
CA GLU A 106 -7.96 13.62 -7.12
C GLU A 106 -6.91 13.28 -6.05
N SER A 107 -5.64 13.59 -6.36
CA SER A 107 -4.55 13.42 -5.39
C SER A 107 -4.80 14.25 -4.14
N GLY A 108 -4.81 13.61 -2.98
CA GLY A 108 -5.07 14.25 -1.68
C GLY A 108 -6.52 14.18 -1.20
N ASP A 109 -7.44 13.66 -2.01
CA ASP A 109 -8.81 13.41 -1.55
C ASP A 109 -8.83 12.34 -0.44
N VAL A 110 -9.70 12.50 0.54
CA VAL A 110 -9.82 11.56 1.66
C VAL A 110 -10.55 10.30 1.21
N LEU A 111 -9.90 9.14 1.38
CA LEU A 111 -10.45 7.82 1.04
C LEU A 111 -11.10 7.13 2.23
N GLY A 112 -10.61 7.40 3.43
CA GLY A 112 -11.05 6.79 4.68
C GLY A 112 -10.14 7.18 5.83
N LEU A 113 -10.23 6.44 6.94
CA LEU A 113 -9.48 6.71 8.17
C LEU A 113 -8.60 5.52 8.55
N VAL A 114 -7.42 5.80 9.08
CA VAL A 114 -6.49 4.79 9.62
C VAL A 114 -7.18 4.01 10.73
N GLY A 115 -7.00 2.72 10.75
CA GLY A 115 -7.48 1.81 11.78
C GLY A 115 -6.54 0.64 12.00
N GLU A 116 -7.10 -0.45 12.53
CA GLU A 116 -6.40 -1.71 12.79
C GLU A 116 -7.27 -2.93 12.43
N THR A 117 -8.08 -2.79 11.36
CA THR A 117 -8.90 -3.91 10.89
C THR A 117 -8.10 -4.93 10.08
N GLY A 118 -8.50 -6.20 10.12
CA GLY A 118 -7.78 -7.28 9.47
C GLY A 118 -6.62 -7.84 10.28
N ALA A 119 -5.53 -8.26 9.63
CA ALA A 119 -4.36 -8.85 10.28
C ALA A 119 -3.33 -7.76 10.61
N THR A 120 -3.45 -7.15 11.78
CA THR A 120 -2.59 -6.05 12.23
C THR A 120 -2.04 -6.26 13.63
N THR A 121 -1.04 -5.47 14.01
CA THR A 121 -0.47 -5.40 15.37
C THR A 121 -0.71 -4.05 16.04
N GLY A 122 -1.41 -3.13 15.38
CA GLY A 122 -1.72 -1.78 15.85
C GLY A 122 -2.11 -0.87 14.68
N PRO A 123 -2.55 0.37 14.97
CA PRO A 123 -3.03 1.28 13.95
C PRO A 123 -1.92 1.69 12.96
N HIS A 124 -2.16 1.46 11.69
CA HIS A 124 -1.28 1.88 10.58
C HIS A 124 -2.03 1.87 9.26
N LEU A 125 -1.46 2.49 8.23
CA LEU A 125 -1.87 2.31 6.85
C LEU A 125 -0.95 1.28 6.19
N HIS A 126 -1.48 0.15 5.73
CA HIS A 126 -0.81 -0.71 4.77
C HIS A 126 -1.05 -0.18 3.36
N PHE A 127 0.03 0.21 2.67
CA PHE A 127 -0.01 0.83 1.34
C PHE A 127 0.73 -0.01 0.30
N GLU A 128 0.05 -0.32 -0.82
CA GLU A 128 0.67 -1.06 -1.94
C GLU A 128 0.59 -0.29 -3.25
N VAL A 129 1.55 -0.59 -4.14
CA VAL A 129 1.51 -0.25 -5.56
C VAL A 129 1.47 -1.54 -6.37
N ARG A 130 0.49 -1.67 -7.28
CA ARG A 130 0.31 -2.83 -8.16
C ARG A 130 0.36 -2.40 -9.62
N VAL A 131 0.98 -3.22 -10.48
CA VAL A 131 1.12 -2.94 -11.92
C VAL A 131 0.58 -4.09 -12.74
N GLY A 132 -0.26 -3.78 -13.72
CA GLY A 132 -0.94 -4.74 -14.60
C GLY A 132 -2.26 -5.21 -14.02
N ASP A 133 -2.21 -6.17 -13.10
CA ASP A 133 -3.40 -6.74 -12.47
C ASP A 133 -3.52 -6.29 -11.01
N ASN A 134 -4.76 -6.08 -10.54
CA ASN A 134 -5.04 -5.80 -9.14
C ASN A 134 -5.04 -7.10 -8.32
N THR A 135 -3.88 -7.73 -8.15
CA THR A 135 -3.73 -8.97 -7.36
C THR A 135 -2.55 -8.87 -6.39
N PHE A 136 -2.60 -9.68 -5.33
CA PHE A 136 -1.55 -9.82 -4.32
C PHE A 136 -0.15 -10.06 -4.91
N TYR A 137 -0.06 -10.75 -6.05
CA TYR A 137 1.22 -11.13 -6.67
C TYR A 137 1.78 -10.08 -7.65
N ARG A 138 1.14 -8.93 -7.80
CA ARG A 138 1.54 -7.87 -8.74
C ARG A 138 2.02 -6.59 -8.06
N THR A 139 2.57 -6.73 -6.87
CA THR A 139 3.06 -5.61 -6.06
C THR A 139 4.47 -5.21 -6.43
N TYR A 140 4.74 -3.93 -6.25
CA TYR A 140 6.04 -3.28 -6.38
C TYR A 140 6.34 -2.49 -5.13
N ASN A 141 7.61 -2.36 -4.75
CA ASN A 141 8.00 -1.60 -3.58
C ASN A 141 7.47 -0.16 -3.64
N PRO A 142 6.51 0.24 -2.80
CA PRO A 142 5.87 1.55 -2.85
C PRO A 142 6.84 2.71 -2.62
N GLU A 143 7.94 2.51 -1.89
CA GLU A 143 8.94 3.55 -1.61
C GLU A 143 9.62 4.07 -2.89
N LEU A 144 9.57 3.30 -4.00
CA LEU A 144 10.07 3.71 -5.31
C LEU A 144 9.10 4.66 -6.06
N TRP A 145 7.89 4.79 -5.56
CA TRP A 145 6.77 5.48 -6.23
C TRP A 145 6.28 6.69 -5.46
N MET A 146 6.44 6.70 -4.13
CA MET A 146 6.01 7.80 -3.27
C MET A 146 7.06 8.90 -3.19
N ALA A 147 6.63 10.15 -3.10
CA ALA A 147 7.49 11.26 -2.74
C ALA A 147 8.05 11.03 -1.33
N PRO A 148 9.38 11.01 -1.14
CA PRO A 148 9.97 10.88 0.19
C PRO A 148 9.64 12.11 1.07
N PRO A 149 9.71 12.01 2.40
CA PRO A 149 9.63 13.17 3.27
C PRO A 149 10.70 14.21 2.95
N GLN A 150 10.45 15.47 3.32
CA GLN A 150 11.42 16.54 3.11
C GLN A 150 12.75 16.22 3.83
N GLY A 151 13.86 16.32 3.11
CA GLY A 151 15.19 15.98 3.62
C GLY A 151 15.55 14.50 3.52
N TRP A 152 14.65 13.65 3.03
CA TRP A 152 14.87 12.23 2.80
C TRP A 152 14.94 11.89 1.31
N GLY A 153 15.52 10.73 1.01
CA GLY A 153 15.56 10.18 -0.34
C GLY A 153 15.49 8.67 -0.29
N VAL A 154 15.24 8.06 -1.44
CA VAL A 154 15.25 6.59 -1.59
C VAL A 154 16.50 6.19 -2.33
N LEU A 155 17.35 5.36 -1.71
CA LEU A 155 18.49 4.73 -2.35
C LEU A 155 18.08 3.35 -2.83
N VAL A 156 18.21 3.09 -4.13
CA VAL A 156 17.83 1.83 -4.76
C VAL A 156 19.04 1.18 -5.39
N GLY A 157 19.19 -0.13 -5.21
CA GLY A 157 20.23 -0.92 -5.84
C GLY A 157 19.74 -2.31 -6.24
N ARG A 158 20.53 -2.99 -7.06
CA ARG A 158 20.38 -4.41 -7.34
C ARG A 158 21.58 -5.13 -6.77
N LEU A 159 21.33 -6.18 -5.99
CA LEU A 159 22.37 -7.09 -5.57
C LEU A 159 22.47 -8.22 -6.59
N THR A 160 23.68 -8.42 -7.12
CA THR A 160 23.97 -9.47 -8.08
C THR A 160 25.16 -10.30 -7.61
N ASP A 161 25.21 -11.56 -8.02
CA ASP A 161 26.43 -12.36 -7.91
C ASP A 161 27.51 -11.85 -8.90
N ASP A 162 28.68 -12.49 -8.88
CA ASP A 162 29.81 -12.20 -9.75
C ASP A 162 29.53 -12.46 -11.25
N LYS A 163 28.42 -13.16 -11.56
CA LYS A 163 27.96 -13.46 -12.92
C LYS A 163 26.84 -12.53 -13.38
N GLY A 164 26.41 -11.58 -12.51
CA GLY A 164 25.33 -10.64 -12.80
C GLY A 164 23.92 -11.18 -12.57
N ASN A 165 23.74 -12.36 -11.97
CA ASN A 165 22.42 -12.85 -11.61
C ASN A 165 21.91 -12.13 -10.37
N LEU A 166 20.62 -11.78 -10.36
CA LEU A 166 19.98 -11.17 -9.19
C LEU A 166 20.03 -12.13 -8.01
N LEU A 167 20.45 -11.64 -6.86
CA LEU A 167 20.37 -12.35 -5.60
C LEU A 167 18.98 -12.11 -5.01
N TYR A 168 18.24 -13.19 -4.81
CA TYR A 168 16.93 -13.20 -4.17
C TYR A 168 17.06 -13.68 -2.73
N GLN A 169 16.28 -13.11 -1.82
CA GLN A 169 16.18 -13.56 -0.42
C GLN A 169 17.50 -13.47 0.36
N PHE A 170 18.14 -12.32 0.36
CA PHE A 170 19.19 -12.05 1.34
C PHE A 170 18.57 -11.69 2.69
N PRO A 171 19.05 -12.34 3.77
CA PRO A 171 18.60 -11.99 5.13
C PRO A 171 19.06 -10.58 5.52
#